data_3ac34d39aa6873a22a9239a4222cfd0b
#
_entry.id   3ac34d39aa6873a22a9239a4222cfd0b
#
_cell.length_a   1.000
_cell.length_b   1.000
_cell.length_c   1.000
_cell.angle_alpha   90.00
_cell.angle_beta   90.00
_cell.angle_gamma   90.00
#
_symmetry.space_group_name_H-M   'P 1'
#
loop_
_entity.id
_entity.type
_entity.pdbx_description
1 polymer ?
#
loop_
_entity_poly.entity_id
_entity_poly.type
_entity_poly.pdbx_seq_one_letter_code
_entity_poly.pdbx_strand_id
1 'polypeptide(L)'
;MLSRWAIPDDLIAAAPASPYFFDPAVFVHAADQAIARADDTVSDRTAREALPPNGTVLDIGVGAGAASLRLGAARVIGVDPSSVLLDAFVQRAVDIGTAPTPVECAWPAVAPETPLADVVVCHHVVYNVPGLADFARALAEHASRRVVIELTAEHPMAWMRPYWAALHGLEQPDRPTADDAVAVLAVLGLNVRQQRWERPYQMIGETGDDQVARIARRLCLPTERHDELRRLLASTPPPRDRDVMTLWW
;
A
#
# COMPACT_ATOMS: atom_id res chain seq x y z
N MET A 1 -21.45 -1.82 1.48
CA MET A 1 -21.08 -3.15 0.92
C MET A 1 -20.06 -2.88 -0.17
N LEU A 2 -18.78 -3.19 0.06
CA LEU A 2 -17.75 -2.99 -0.94
C LEU A 2 -17.98 -4.01 -2.07
N SER A 3 -18.17 -3.54 -3.31
CA SER A 3 -18.21 -4.42 -4.47
C SER A 3 -16.84 -5.10 -4.56
N ARG A 4 -16.77 -6.40 -4.23
CA ARG A 4 -15.57 -7.19 -4.47
C ARG A 4 -15.50 -7.48 -5.97
N TRP A 5 -14.80 -6.64 -6.70
CA TRP A 5 -14.39 -7.04 -8.03
C TRP A 5 -13.40 -8.20 -7.88
N ALA A 6 -13.67 -9.28 -8.55
CA ALA A 6 -12.77 -10.42 -8.61
C ALA A 6 -12.51 -10.74 -10.09
N ILE A 7 -11.31 -11.17 -10.39
CA ILE A 7 -11.00 -11.74 -11.70
C ILE A 7 -11.82 -13.01 -11.84
N PRO A 8 -12.54 -13.23 -12.95
CA PRO A 8 -13.29 -14.46 -13.19
C PRO A 8 -12.40 -15.72 -13.05
N ASP A 9 -12.93 -16.77 -12.44
CA ASP A 9 -12.19 -17.98 -12.12
C ASP A 9 -11.64 -18.69 -13.37
N ASP A 10 -12.35 -18.64 -14.48
CA ASP A 10 -11.93 -19.18 -15.77
C ASP A 10 -10.69 -18.44 -16.32
N LEU A 11 -10.60 -17.13 -16.16
CA LEU A 11 -9.42 -16.37 -16.54
C LEU A 11 -8.23 -16.66 -15.62
N ILE A 12 -8.47 -16.83 -14.33
CA ILE A 12 -7.42 -17.23 -13.38
C ILE A 12 -6.89 -18.61 -13.73
N ALA A 13 -7.77 -19.55 -14.03
CA ALA A 13 -7.41 -20.91 -14.38
C ALA A 13 -6.63 -21.02 -15.72
N ALA A 14 -6.94 -20.12 -16.66
CA ALA A 14 -6.26 -20.05 -17.97
C ALA A 14 -4.96 -19.22 -17.92
N ALA A 15 -4.72 -18.47 -16.85
CA ALA A 15 -3.55 -17.59 -16.75
C ALA A 15 -2.24 -18.39 -16.65
N PRO A 16 -1.17 -18.00 -17.36
CA PRO A 16 0.13 -18.67 -17.29
C PRO A 16 0.77 -18.64 -15.90
N ALA A 17 0.42 -17.63 -15.09
CA ALA A 17 0.89 -17.47 -13.72
C ALA A 17 -0.14 -16.68 -12.89
N SER A 18 -0.08 -16.81 -11.57
CA SER A 18 -1.01 -16.12 -10.67
C SER A 18 -1.02 -14.60 -10.89
N PRO A 19 -2.19 -14.00 -11.18
CA PRO A 19 -2.33 -12.55 -11.32
C PRO A 19 -2.16 -11.82 -9.99
N TYR A 20 -2.23 -12.53 -8.87
CA TYR A 20 -2.13 -11.97 -7.52
C TYR A 20 -0.70 -11.95 -6.97
N PHE A 21 0.24 -12.54 -7.67
CA PHE A 21 1.63 -12.56 -7.21
C PHE A 21 2.24 -11.16 -7.21
N PHE A 22 2.80 -10.76 -6.08
CA PHE A 22 3.66 -9.59 -5.92
C PHE A 22 5.07 -10.05 -5.59
N ASP A 23 6.04 -9.59 -6.37
CA ASP A 23 7.45 -9.83 -6.08
C ASP A 23 7.85 -9.04 -4.84
N PRO A 24 8.35 -9.66 -3.77
CA PRO A 24 8.85 -8.95 -2.60
C PRO A 24 9.91 -7.88 -2.92
N ALA A 25 10.70 -8.08 -3.98
CA ALA A 25 11.72 -7.12 -4.42
C ALA A 25 11.13 -5.73 -4.75
N VAL A 26 9.88 -5.66 -5.18
CA VAL A 26 9.16 -4.40 -5.42
C VAL A 26 9.03 -3.57 -4.15
N PHE A 27 8.66 -4.22 -3.03
CA PHE A 27 8.51 -3.55 -1.73
C PHE A 27 9.85 -3.19 -1.12
N VAL A 28 10.85 -4.05 -1.29
CA VAL A 28 12.24 -3.82 -0.88
C VAL A 28 12.79 -2.57 -1.58
N HIS A 29 12.68 -2.50 -2.90
CA HIS A 29 13.12 -1.34 -3.67
C HIS A 29 12.35 -0.06 -3.30
N ALA A 30 11.04 -0.15 -3.07
CA ALA A 30 10.23 0.99 -2.62
C ALA A 30 10.69 1.52 -1.25
N ALA A 31 11.09 0.63 -0.33
CA ALA A 31 11.65 1.02 0.96
C ALA A 31 13.00 1.71 0.80
N ASP A 32 13.90 1.19 -0.04
CA ASP A 32 15.20 1.81 -0.33
C ASP A 32 15.03 3.22 -0.90
N GLN A 33 14.13 3.39 -1.86
CA GLN A 33 13.80 4.71 -2.41
C GLN A 33 13.18 5.66 -1.37
N ALA A 34 12.30 5.15 -0.52
CA ALA A 34 11.68 5.96 0.53
C ALA A 34 12.71 6.46 1.54
N ILE A 35 13.62 5.60 1.98
CA ILE A 35 14.69 5.94 2.93
C ILE A 35 15.68 6.95 2.31
N ALA A 36 16.03 6.77 1.03
CA ALA A 36 16.98 7.63 0.32
C ALA A 36 16.40 8.99 -0.10
N ARG A 37 15.07 9.16 -0.08
CA ARG A 37 14.41 10.39 -0.53
C ARG A 37 14.74 11.57 0.39
N ALA A 38 15.16 12.70 -0.21
CA ALA A 38 15.53 13.90 0.53
C ALA A 38 14.29 14.61 1.14
N ASP A 39 13.20 14.68 0.37
CA ASP A 39 12.01 15.43 0.75
C ASP A 39 10.97 14.55 1.46
N ASP A 40 10.33 15.14 2.46
CA ASP A 40 9.20 14.51 3.16
C ASP A 40 7.91 14.60 2.34
N THR A 41 7.15 13.52 2.33
CA THR A 41 5.76 13.55 1.86
C THR A 41 4.85 14.24 2.88
N VAL A 42 3.59 14.43 2.50
CA VAL A 42 2.55 14.89 3.45
C VAL A 42 2.43 13.92 4.62
N SER A 43 2.44 12.61 4.34
CA SER A 43 2.33 11.56 5.37
C SER A 43 3.53 11.55 6.31
N ASP A 44 4.75 11.71 5.77
CA ASP A 44 5.97 11.78 6.58
C ASP A 44 5.95 12.95 7.55
N ARG A 45 5.64 14.17 7.05
CA ARG A 45 5.54 15.37 7.89
C ARG A 45 4.47 15.19 8.95
N THR A 46 3.29 14.69 8.56
CA THR A 46 2.17 14.48 9.48
C THR A 46 2.53 13.49 10.59
N ALA A 47 3.27 12.42 10.28
CA ALA A 47 3.72 11.47 11.28
C ALA A 47 4.81 12.06 12.20
N ARG A 48 5.82 12.74 11.62
CA ARG A 48 6.91 13.35 12.39
C ARG A 48 6.46 14.45 13.34
N GLU A 49 5.46 15.26 12.96
CA GLU A 49 4.91 16.30 13.85
C GLU A 49 4.37 15.73 15.17
N ALA A 50 3.88 14.50 15.17
CA ALA A 50 3.34 13.85 16.36
C ALA A 50 4.36 12.96 17.08
N LEU A 51 5.47 12.58 16.42
CA LEU A 51 6.47 11.69 16.97
C LEU A 51 7.40 12.44 17.94
N PRO A 52 7.43 12.08 19.23
CA PRO A 52 8.33 12.73 20.19
C PRO A 52 9.78 12.26 19.99
N PRO A 53 10.76 12.96 20.55
CA PRO A 53 12.13 12.46 20.65
C PRO A 53 12.16 11.06 21.27
N ASN A 54 12.90 10.13 20.68
CA ASN A 54 12.95 8.71 21.06
C ASN A 54 11.59 7.98 21.02
N GLY A 55 10.66 8.49 20.24
CA GLY A 55 9.32 7.94 20.09
C GLY A 55 9.28 6.59 19.39
N THR A 56 8.14 5.92 19.53
CA THR A 56 7.84 4.63 18.93
C THR A 56 6.82 4.77 17.81
N VAL A 57 7.05 4.11 16.69
CA VAL A 57 6.10 3.97 15.59
C VAL A 57 5.60 2.53 15.51
N LEU A 58 4.29 2.36 15.35
CA LEU A 58 3.66 1.10 14.96
C LEU A 58 3.31 1.20 13.47
N ASP A 59 3.87 0.34 12.66
CA ASP A 59 3.67 0.31 11.20
C ASP A 59 2.85 -0.92 10.81
N ILE A 60 1.61 -0.69 10.37
CA ILE A 60 0.67 -1.75 9.99
C ILE A 60 0.73 -1.98 8.48
N GLY A 61 1.16 -3.21 8.11
CA GLY A 61 1.56 -3.55 6.75
C GLY A 61 2.93 -2.97 6.44
N VAL A 62 3.88 -3.17 7.36
CA VAL A 62 5.21 -2.54 7.30
C VAL A 62 5.96 -2.85 6.00
N GLY A 63 5.67 -4.01 5.37
CA GLY A 63 6.44 -4.45 4.22
C GLY A 63 7.94 -4.46 4.53
N ALA A 64 8.73 -3.77 3.74
CA ALA A 64 10.18 -3.57 3.98
C ALA A 64 10.51 -2.25 4.71
N GLY A 65 9.51 -1.56 5.29
CA GLY A 65 9.71 -0.37 6.13
C GLY A 65 9.61 0.98 5.41
N ALA A 66 8.99 1.03 4.24
CA ALA A 66 8.91 2.25 3.42
C ALA A 66 8.22 3.44 4.12
N ALA A 67 7.22 3.17 4.98
CA ALA A 67 6.44 4.18 5.67
C ALA A 67 7.14 4.70 6.94
N SER A 68 7.74 3.81 7.71
CA SER A 68 8.18 4.11 9.07
C SER A 68 9.67 4.40 9.24
N LEU A 69 10.54 3.74 8.47
CA LEU A 69 11.99 3.78 8.72
C LEU A 69 12.62 5.16 8.49
N ARG A 70 12.03 5.98 7.66
CA ARG A 70 12.49 7.35 7.42
C ARG A 70 12.00 8.39 8.42
N LEU A 71 11.13 8.00 9.38
CA LEU A 71 10.53 8.95 10.33
C LEU A 71 11.48 9.38 11.45
N GLY A 72 12.58 8.64 11.68
CA GLY A 72 13.52 8.93 12.75
C GLY A 72 13.04 8.45 14.13
N ALA A 73 12.17 7.44 14.17
CA ALA A 73 11.75 6.79 15.41
C ALA A 73 12.90 6.03 16.06
N ALA A 74 12.96 6.01 17.40
CA ALA A 74 13.92 5.17 18.11
C ALA A 74 13.57 3.68 18.00
N ARG A 75 12.27 3.38 17.91
CA ARG A 75 11.76 2.01 17.75
C ARG A 75 10.65 1.97 16.70
N VAL A 76 10.64 0.93 15.90
CA VAL A 76 9.52 0.62 15.00
C VAL A 76 9.02 -0.80 15.27
N ILE A 77 7.72 -0.90 15.60
CA ILE A 77 7.00 -2.18 15.67
C ILE A 77 6.38 -2.36 14.29
N GLY A 78 6.84 -3.36 13.54
CA GLY A 78 6.37 -3.62 12.18
C GLY A 78 5.49 -4.86 12.14
N VAL A 79 4.22 -4.71 11.74
CA VAL A 79 3.27 -5.81 11.57
C VAL A 79 3.07 -6.10 10.10
N ASP A 80 3.35 -7.33 9.66
CA ASP A 80 3.12 -7.78 8.28
C ASP A 80 2.93 -9.30 8.25
N PRO A 81 2.08 -9.88 7.41
CA PRO A 81 1.94 -11.34 7.29
C PRO A 81 3.09 -12.01 6.51
N SER A 82 4.00 -11.25 5.90
CA SER A 82 5.10 -11.76 5.09
C SER A 82 6.41 -11.78 5.87
N SER A 83 6.88 -12.96 6.28
CA SER A 83 8.19 -13.13 6.93
C SER A 83 9.34 -12.59 6.08
N VAL A 84 9.29 -12.78 4.75
CA VAL A 84 10.32 -12.28 3.83
C VAL A 84 10.42 -10.75 3.86
N LEU A 85 9.29 -10.05 3.94
CA LEU A 85 9.28 -8.59 4.04
C LEU A 85 9.70 -8.11 5.42
N LEU A 86 9.32 -8.83 6.48
CA LEU A 86 9.77 -8.54 7.84
C LEU A 86 11.29 -8.70 8.00
N ASP A 87 11.89 -9.72 7.39
CA ASP A 87 13.35 -9.88 7.39
C ASP A 87 14.03 -8.68 6.71
N ALA A 88 13.48 -8.25 5.56
CA ALA A 88 13.97 -7.08 4.84
C ALA A 88 13.78 -5.77 5.64
N PHE A 89 12.68 -5.63 6.39
CA PHE A 89 12.42 -4.53 7.30
C PHE A 89 13.45 -4.50 8.44
N VAL A 90 13.66 -5.64 9.12
CA VAL A 90 14.61 -5.75 10.23
C VAL A 90 16.01 -5.35 9.81
N GLN A 91 16.50 -5.86 8.66
CA GLN A 91 17.81 -5.52 8.16
C GLN A 91 17.96 -4.01 7.96
N ARG A 92 17.00 -3.35 7.29
CA ARG A 92 17.03 -1.90 7.05
C ARG A 92 16.94 -1.07 8.31
N ALA A 93 16.12 -1.49 9.26
CA ALA A 93 16.00 -0.81 10.55
C ALA A 93 17.33 -0.80 11.30
N VAL A 94 18.01 -1.96 11.34
CA VAL A 94 19.34 -2.09 11.96
C VAL A 94 20.37 -1.23 11.26
N ASP A 95 20.39 -1.22 9.92
CA ASP A 95 21.36 -0.47 9.11
C ASP A 95 21.28 1.05 9.37
N ILE A 96 20.08 1.57 9.71
CA ILE A 96 19.87 3.00 10.02
C ILE A 96 19.86 3.30 11.53
N GLY A 97 20.11 2.32 12.40
CA GLY A 97 20.16 2.50 13.84
C GLY A 97 18.79 2.60 14.55
N THR A 98 17.72 2.14 13.91
CA THR A 98 16.38 2.06 14.50
C THR A 98 16.17 0.68 15.12
N ALA A 99 15.59 0.59 16.33
CA ALA A 99 15.29 -0.69 16.96
C ALA A 99 14.03 -1.33 16.36
N PRO A 100 14.12 -2.46 15.60
CA PRO A 100 12.96 -3.13 15.03
C PRO A 100 12.30 -4.08 16.02
N THR A 101 10.99 -4.22 15.91
CA THR A 101 10.20 -5.28 16.57
C THR A 101 9.26 -5.87 15.50
N PRO A 102 9.68 -6.92 14.77
CA PRO A 102 8.86 -7.56 13.76
C PRO A 102 7.74 -8.39 14.39
N VAL A 103 6.54 -8.35 13.81
CA VAL A 103 5.38 -9.15 14.22
C VAL A 103 4.76 -9.78 12.97
N GLU A 104 4.95 -11.09 12.80
CA GLU A 104 4.40 -11.84 11.67
C GLU A 104 2.93 -12.19 11.92
N CYS A 105 2.05 -11.30 11.53
CA CYS A 105 0.61 -11.50 11.65
C CYS A 105 -0.17 -10.50 10.78
N ALA A 106 -1.46 -10.77 10.58
CA ALA A 106 -2.39 -9.83 9.98
C ALA A 106 -3.05 -8.93 11.04
N TRP A 107 -3.17 -7.64 10.75
CA TRP A 107 -3.92 -6.71 11.57
C TRP A 107 -5.43 -6.77 11.21
N PRO A 108 -6.39 -6.72 12.18
CA PRO A 108 -6.17 -6.44 13.62
C PRO A 108 -6.05 -7.69 14.51
N ALA A 109 -5.83 -8.87 13.96
CA ALA A 109 -5.83 -10.11 14.75
C ALA A 109 -4.81 -10.08 15.90
N VAL A 110 -3.66 -9.43 15.70
CA VAL A 110 -2.58 -9.31 16.69
C VAL A 110 -2.71 -8.08 17.60
N ALA A 111 -3.71 -7.24 17.38
CA ALA A 111 -3.88 -6.01 18.15
C ALA A 111 -3.88 -6.21 19.68
N PRO A 112 -4.56 -7.24 20.26
CA PRO A 112 -4.58 -7.43 21.71
C PRO A 112 -3.19 -7.64 22.35
N GLU A 113 -2.22 -8.12 21.55
CA GLU A 113 -0.86 -8.44 22.03
C GLU A 113 0.16 -7.36 21.64
N THR A 114 -0.27 -6.39 20.81
CA THR A 114 0.61 -5.33 20.31
C THR A 114 0.65 -4.16 21.29
N PRO A 115 1.84 -3.68 21.68
CA PRO A 115 1.92 -2.54 22.60
C PRO A 115 1.49 -1.23 21.91
N LEU A 116 1.12 -0.23 22.72
CA LEU A 116 0.85 1.13 22.27
C LEU A 116 2.11 1.76 21.67
N ALA A 117 1.90 2.64 20.68
CA ALA A 117 2.96 3.46 20.09
C ALA A 117 2.58 4.94 20.13
N ASP A 118 3.56 5.84 19.96
CA ASP A 118 3.27 7.27 19.85
C ASP A 118 2.51 7.58 18.58
N VAL A 119 2.96 7.01 17.46
CA VAL A 119 2.36 7.18 16.14
C VAL A 119 2.09 5.83 15.52
N VAL A 120 0.90 5.65 14.97
CA VAL A 120 0.55 4.50 14.13
C VAL A 120 0.53 4.95 12.67
N VAL A 121 1.26 4.25 11.81
CA VAL A 121 1.23 4.48 10.36
C VAL A 121 0.66 3.26 9.65
N CYS A 122 -0.07 3.48 8.55
CA CYS A 122 -0.65 2.41 7.74
C CYS A 122 -0.73 2.88 6.28
N HIS A 123 0.29 2.55 5.49
CA HIS A 123 0.41 3.05 4.12
C HIS A 123 0.09 1.96 3.09
N HIS A 124 -0.84 2.26 2.18
CA HIS A 124 -1.23 1.39 1.06
C HIS A 124 -1.78 -0.01 1.45
N VAL A 125 -2.37 -0.15 2.63
CA VAL A 125 -2.93 -1.41 3.16
C VAL A 125 -4.45 -1.46 3.03
N VAL A 126 -5.15 -0.35 3.31
CA VAL A 126 -6.60 -0.31 3.53
C VAL A 126 -7.46 -0.75 2.35
N TYR A 127 -6.92 -0.83 1.15
CA TYR A 127 -7.62 -1.30 -0.06
C TYR A 127 -8.18 -2.73 0.08
N ASN A 128 -7.47 -3.58 0.81
CA ASN A 128 -7.73 -5.01 0.94
C ASN A 128 -8.37 -5.37 2.29
N VAL A 129 -8.80 -4.37 3.07
CA VAL A 129 -9.37 -4.58 4.39
C VAL A 129 -10.89 -4.69 4.30
N PRO A 130 -11.49 -5.90 4.44
CA PRO A 130 -12.95 -6.05 4.33
C PRO A 130 -13.71 -5.43 5.50
N GLY A 131 -13.10 -5.36 6.69
CA GLY A 131 -13.66 -4.81 7.92
C GLY A 131 -12.99 -3.50 8.33
N LEU A 132 -13.02 -2.47 7.47
CA LEU A 132 -12.31 -1.20 7.71
C LEU A 132 -12.67 -0.54 9.05
N ALA A 133 -13.92 -0.70 9.53
CA ALA A 133 -14.35 -0.10 10.80
C ALA A 133 -13.57 -0.67 11.99
N ASP A 134 -13.49 -2.00 12.12
CA ASP A 134 -12.79 -2.66 13.22
C ASP A 134 -11.27 -2.48 13.08
N PHE A 135 -10.77 -2.53 11.84
CA PHE A 135 -9.39 -2.23 11.54
C PHE A 135 -8.99 -0.82 12.03
N ALA A 136 -9.79 0.21 11.71
CA ALA A 136 -9.51 1.59 12.09
C ALA A 136 -9.65 1.85 13.60
N ARG A 137 -10.61 1.18 14.28
CA ARG A 137 -10.71 1.25 15.74
C ARG A 137 -9.43 0.71 16.38
N ALA A 138 -8.96 -0.45 15.92
CA ALA A 138 -7.73 -1.02 16.43
C ALA A 138 -6.50 -0.12 16.17
N LEU A 139 -6.41 0.60 15.03
CA LEU A 139 -5.37 1.60 14.82
C LEU A 139 -5.47 2.73 15.86
N ALA A 140 -6.69 3.26 16.06
CA ALA A 140 -6.94 4.37 17.00
C ALA A 140 -6.59 3.99 18.45
N GLU A 141 -6.92 2.77 18.86
CA GLU A 141 -6.65 2.25 20.21
C GLU A 141 -5.16 2.05 20.49
N HIS A 142 -4.31 1.92 19.44
CA HIS A 142 -2.87 1.70 19.56
C HIS A 142 -2.03 2.96 19.38
N ALA A 143 -2.63 4.10 19.01
CA ALA A 143 -1.95 5.38 18.87
C ALA A 143 -2.15 6.26 20.12
N SER A 144 -1.07 6.61 20.82
CA SER A 144 -1.18 7.56 21.94
C SER A 144 -1.25 9.01 21.49
N ARG A 145 -0.83 9.31 20.23
CA ARG A 145 -0.77 10.68 19.70
C ARG A 145 -1.44 10.85 18.35
N ARG A 146 -1.17 9.96 17.38
CA ARG A 146 -1.67 10.12 16.01
C ARG A 146 -1.70 8.81 15.25
N VAL A 147 -2.77 8.63 14.46
CA VAL A 147 -2.80 7.66 13.37
C VAL A 147 -2.59 8.40 12.05
N VAL A 148 -1.79 7.84 11.15
CA VAL A 148 -1.59 8.36 9.79
C VAL A 148 -1.79 7.24 8.78
N ILE A 149 -2.78 7.41 7.91
CA ILE A 149 -3.05 6.49 6.80
C ILE A 149 -2.66 7.18 5.49
N GLU A 150 -1.89 6.49 4.64
CA GLU A 150 -1.67 6.90 3.26
C GLU A 150 -2.34 5.92 2.30
N LEU A 151 -3.11 6.44 1.35
CA LEU A 151 -3.73 5.64 0.31
C LEU A 151 -3.85 6.43 -0.99
N THR A 152 -3.92 5.75 -2.13
CA THR A 152 -4.26 6.39 -3.41
C THR A 152 -5.76 6.74 -3.45
N ALA A 153 -6.13 7.79 -4.16
CA ALA A 153 -7.52 8.23 -4.27
C ALA A 153 -8.44 7.13 -4.80
N GLU A 154 -7.96 6.36 -5.76
CA GLU A 154 -8.59 5.13 -6.25
C GLU A 154 -7.72 3.92 -5.91
N HIS A 155 -8.24 2.71 -6.11
CA HIS A 155 -7.45 1.49 -5.95
C HIS A 155 -6.15 1.53 -6.78
N PRO A 156 -4.99 1.09 -6.27
CA PRO A 156 -3.71 1.17 -6.99
C PRO A 156 -3.69 0.54 -8.39
N MET A 157 -4.59 -0.41 -8.65
CA MET A 157 -4.73 -1.07 -9.95
C MET A 157 -5.86 -0.47 -10.82
N ALA A 158 -6.52 0.61 -10.39
CA ALA A 158 -7.63 1.23 -11.12
C ALA A 158 -7.25 1.69 -12.55
N TRP A 159 -6.00 2.08 -12.74
CA TRP A 159 -5.45 2.45 -14.04
C TRP A 159 -5.49 1.30 -15.07
N MET A 160 -5.67 0.05 -14.62
CA MET A 160 -5.78 -1.12 -15.50
C MET A 160 -7.19 -1.33 -16.06
N ARG A 161 -8.20 -0.59 -15.60
CA ARG A 161 -9.59 -0.70 -16.07
C ARG A 161 -9.73 -0.68 -17.60
N PRO A 162 -9.10 0.28 -18.35
CA PRO A 162 -9.20 0.30 -19.81
C PRO A 162 -8.68 -0.97 -20.47
N TYR A 163 -7.65 -1.58 -19.90
CA TYR A 163 -7.08 -2.82 -20.44
C TYR A 163 -7.98 -4.03 -20.16
N TRP A 164 -8.59 -4.12 -18.96
CA TRP A 164 -9.57 -5.16 -18.65
C TRP A 164 -10.78 -5.07 -19.60
N ALA A 165 -11.29 -3.87 -19.84
CA ALA A 165 -12.37 -3.66 -20.77
C ALA A 165 -11.99 -4.05 -22.22
N ALA A 166 -10.83 -3.60 -22.70
CA ALA A 166 -10.39 -3.84 -24.08
C ALA A 166 -10.02 -5.30 -24.33
N LEU A 167 -9.35 -5.97 -23.36
CA LEU A 167 -8.78 -7.32 -23.56
C LEU A 167 -9.74 -8.46 -23.20
N HIS A 168 -10.66 -8.21 -22.26
CA HIS A 168 -11.56 -9.23 -21.71
C HIS A 168 -13.05 -8.82 -21.73
N GLY A 169 -13.40 -7.59 -22.15
CA GLY A 169 -14.76 -7.08 -22.05
C GLY A 169 -15.28 -6.91 -20.62
N LEU A 170 -14.38 -6.80 -19.64
CA LEU A 170 -14.73 -6.75 -18.22
C LEU A 170 -14.65 -5.31 -17.69
N GLU A 171 -15.74 -4.84 -17.13
CA GLU A 171 -15.79 -3.55 -16.44
C GLU A 171 -15.45 -3.72 -14.96
N GLN A 172 -14.42 -3.02 -14.51
CA GLN A 172 -14.09 -2.93 -13.09
C GLN A 172 -14.86 -1.77 -12.45
N PRO A 173 -15.34 -1.93 -11.19
CA PRO A 173 -15.99 -0.85 -10.47
C PRO A 173 -15.02 0.31 -10.22
N ASP A 174 -15.58 1.52 -10.14
CA ASP A 174 -14.87 2.74 -9.77
C ASP A 174 -14.75 2.94 -8.25
N ARG A 175 -15.39 2.08 -7.47
CA ARG A 175 -15.40 2.11 -5.99
C ARG A 175 -14.92 0.78 -5.40
N PRO A 176 -14.40 0.76 -4.15
CA PRO A 176 -14.27 1.89 -3.22
C PRO A 176 -13.13 2.85 -3.56
N THR A 177 -13.27 4.10 -3.10
CA THR A 177 -12.26 5.17 -3.22
C THR A 177 -11.74 5.58 -1.82
N ALA A 178 -10.77 6.49 -1.77
CA ALA A 178 -10.33 7.07 -0.51
C ALA A 178 -11.45 7.86 0.21
N ASP A 179 -12.37 8.48 -0.54
CA ASP A 179 -13.52 9.18 0.05
C ASP A 179 -14.48 8.21 0.75
N ASP A 180 -14.62 6.97 0.25
CA ASP A 180 -15.37 5.92 0.94
C ASP A 180 -14.72 5.54 2.26
N ALA A 181 -13.39 5.49 2.33
CA ALA A 181 -12.68 5.25 3.56
C ALA A 181 -12.91 6.40 4.56
N VAL A 182 -12.82 7.65 4.12
CA VAL A 182 -13.14 8.84 4.95
C VAL A 182 -14.55 8.76 5.52
N ALA A 183 -15.54 8.39 4.69
CA ALA A 183 -16.92 8.24 5.13
C ALA A 183 -17.08 7.17 6.24
N VAL A 184 -16.39 6.04 6.11
CA VAL A 184 -16.39 4.99 7.16
C VAL A 184 -15.77 5.52 8.45
N LEU A 185 -14.61 6.20 8.37
CA LEU A 185 -13.91 6.75 9.54
C LEU A 185 -14.75 7.82 10.25
N ALA A 186 -15.48 8.66 9.50
CA ALA A 186 -16.39 9.67 10.05
C ALA A 186 -17.55 9.04 10.82
N VAL A 187 -18.13 7.94 10.32
CA VAL A 187 -19.21 7.18 11.03
C VAL A 187 -18.70 6.60 12.35
N LEU A 188 -17.41 6.30 12.48
CA LEU A 188 -16.80 5.85 13.73
C LEU A 188 -16.60 6.99 14.76
N GLY A 189 -16.92 8.23 14.41
CA GLY A 189 -16.71 9.40 15.26
C GLY A 189 -15.25 9.87 15.32
N LEU A 190 -14.39 9.39 14.43
CA LEU A 190 -13.00 9.84 14.34
C LEU A 190 -12.95 11.23 13.70
N ASN A 191 -12.22 12.17 14.33
CA ASN A 191 -12.04 13.51 13.80
C ASN A 191 -10.93 13.52 12.73
N VAL A 192 -11.23 12.92 11.58
CA VAL A 192 -10.27 12.71 10.51
C VAL A 192 -9.97 14.01 9.77
N ARG A 193 -8.71 14.38 9.73
CA ARG A 193 -8.16 15.37 8.81
C ARG A 193 -7.65 14.68 7.57
N GLN A 194 -7.63 15.40 6.44
CA GLN A 194 -7.19 14.83 5.17
C GLN A 194 -6.45 15.86 4.33
N GLN A 195 -5.49 15.38 3.54
CA GLN A 195 -4.82 16.18 2.52
C GLN A 195 -4.59 15.33 1.27
N ARG A 196 -5.02 15.83 0.11
CA ARG A 196 -4.68 15.26 -1.20
C ARG A 196 -3.39 15.86 -1.71
N TRP A 197 -2.61 15.02 -2.40
CA TRP A 197 -1.36 15.42 -3.03
C TRP A 197 -1.00 14.43 -4.14
N GLU A 198 -0.10 14.81 -5.03
CA GLU A 198 0.34 13.99 -6.14
C GLU A 198 1.76 13.51 -5.92
N ARG A 199 2.04 12.30 -6.36
CA ARG A 199 3.42 11.80 -6.45
C ARG A 199 3.65 11.11 -7.78
N PRO A 200 4.90 11.16 -8.30
CA PRO A 200 5.25 10.41 -9.49
C PRO A 200 4.88 8.93 -9.36
N TYR A 201 4.23 8.40 -10.37
CA TYR A 201 3.98 6.97 -10.48
C TYR A 201 5.21 6.30 -11.06
N GLN A 202 6.03 5.78 -10.19
CA GLN A 202 7.15 4.95 -10.61
C GLN A 202 6.66 3.49 -10.69
N MET A 203 6.52 2.99 -11.91
CA MET A 203 6.51 1.54 -12.11
C MET A 203 7.94 1.08 -11.89
N ILE A 204 8.16 0.44 -10.74
CA ILE A 204 9.48 0.13 -10.22
C ILE A 204 10.26 -0.75 -11.20
N GLY A 205 11.41 -0.25 -11.61
CA GLY A 205 12.58 -1.02 -12.04
C GLY A 205 12.57 -1.63 -13.43
N GLU A 206 11.46 -1.58 -14.20
CA GLU A 206 11.38 -2.32 -15.45
C GLU A 206 10.88 -1.44 -16.61
N THR A 207 11.57 -1.51 -17.71
CA THR A 207 11.17 -0.92 -18.99
C THR A 207 11.06 -2.03 -20.04
N GLY A 208 10.29 -1.79 -21.10
CA GLY A 208 10.22 -2.72 -22.22
C GLY A 208 9.49 -4.02 -21.90
N ASP A 209 10.09 -5.15 -22.24
CA ASP A 209 9.46 -6.47 -22.21
C ASP A 209 9.10 -6.95 -20.80
N ASP A 210 9.91 -6.64 -19.79
CA ASP A 210 9.64 -7.02 -18.40
C ASP A 210 8.40 -6.29 -17.86
N GLN A 211 8.23 -5.02 -18.20
CA GLN A 211 7.03 -4.26 -17.87
C GLN A 211 5.79 -4.88 -18.51
N VAL A 212 5.87 -5.22 -19.81
CA VAL A 212 4.77 -5.88 -20.53
C VAL A 212 4.42 -7.22 -19.89
N ALA A 213 5.42 -8.05 -19.60
CA ALA A 213 5.20 -9.37 -18.97
C ALA A 213 4.53 -9.26 -17.59
N ARG A 214 4.92 -8.28 -16.78
CA ARG A 214 4.30 -8.03 -15.47
C ARG A 214 2.85 -7.55 -15.59
N ILE A 215 2.57 -6.62 -16.50
CA ILE A 215 1.20 -6.15 -16.75
C ILE A 215 0.35 -7.27 -17.34
N ALA A 216 0.89 -8.04 -18.29
CA ALA A 216 0.23 -9.19 -18.91
C ALA A 216 -0.18 -10.22 -17.86
N ARG A 217 0.72 -10.55 -16.93
CA ARG A 217 0.40 -11.46 -15.81
C ARG A 217 -0.78 -10.95 -14.99
N ARG A 218 -0.81 -9.63 -14.65
CA ARG A 218 -1.92 -9.01 -13.91
C ARG A 218 -3.24 -9.07 -14.67
N LEU A 219 -3.18 -9.04 -16.00
CA LEU A 219 -4.32 -9.12 -16.90
C LEU A 219 -4.64 -10.55 -17.32
N CYS A 220 -4.03 -11.57 -16.74
CA CYS A 220 -4.21 -12.98 -17.12
C CYS A 220 -3.96 -13.23 -18.63
N LEU A 221 -3.01 -12.53 -19.24
CA LEU A 221 -2.72 -12.64 -20.66
C LEU A 221 -1.61 -13.64 -20.92
N PRO A 222 -1.79 -14.58 -21.88
CA PRO A 222 -0.73 -15.43 -22.36
C PRO A 222 0.26 -14.63 -23.24
N THR A 223 1.45 -15.20 -23.44
CA THR A 223 2.56 -14.52 -24.15
C THR A 223 2.18 -14.11 -25.59
N GLU A 224 1.35 -14.91 -26.26
CA GLU A 224 0.87 -14.68 -27.63
C GLU A 224 0.08 -13.38 -27.77
N ARG A 225 -0.47 -12.84 -26.67
CA ARG A 225 -1.21 -11.57 -26.65
C ARG A 225 -0.37 -10.38 -26.19
N HIS A 226 0.92 -10.54 -25.94
CA HIS A 226 1.77 -9.43 -25.48
C HIS A 226 1.87 -8.28 -26.50
N ASP A 227 1.85 -8.59 -27.81
CA ASP A 227 1.86 -7.53 -28.84
C ASP A 227 0.56 -6.72 -28.85
N GLU A 228 -0.56 -7.33 -28.54
CA GLU A 228 -1.84 -6.64 -28.37
C GLU A 228 -1.76 -5.67 -27.17
N LEU A 229 -1.22 -6.14 -26.06
CA LEU A 229 -1.00 -5.31 -24.87
C LEU A 229 -0.02 -4.16 -25.15
N ARG A 230 1.07 -4.38 -25.89
CA ARG A 230 2.01 -3.31 -26.28
C ARG A 230 1.31 -2.20 -27.07
N ARG A 231 0.44 -2.55 -28.01
CA ARG A 231 -0.34 -1.55 -28.76
C ARG A 231 -1.28 -0.76 -27.87
N LEU A 232 -1.93 -1.42 -26.92
CA LEU A 232 -2.81 -0.74 -25.96
C LEU A 232 -2.02 0.18 -25.02
N LEU A 233 -0.87 -0.26 -24.51
CA LEU A 233 0.00 0.57 -23.68
C LEU A 233 0.53 1.80 -24.41
N ALA A 234 0.77 1.70 -25.72
CA ALA A 234 1.20 2.83 -26.55
C ALA A 234 0.08 3.85 -26.77
N SER A 235 -1.17 3.40 -26.92
CA SER A 235 -2.34 4.27 -27.14
C SER A 235 -2.94 4.81 -25.84
N THR A 236 -2.83 4.07 -24.77
CA THR A 236 -3.36 4.40 -23.44
C THR A 236 -2.28 4.11 -22.41
N PRO A 237 -1.28 4.98 -22.24
CA PRO A 237 -0.17 4.72 -21.33
C PRO A 237 -0.64 4.75 -19.88
N PRO A 238 0.09 4.03 -18.97
CA PRO A 238 -0.12 4.16 -17.53
C PRO A 238 0.00 5.63 -17.07
N PRO A 239 -0.66 6.01 -15.99
CA PRO A 239 -0.55 7.37 -15.46
C PRO A 239 0.89 7.69 -15.07
N ARG A 240 1.30 8.95 -15.23
CA ARG A 240 2.63 9.43 -14.80
C ARG A 240 2.67 9.76 -13.32
N ASP A 241 1.53 10.15 -12.76
CA ASP A 241 1.39 10.55 -11.37
C ASP A 241 0.24 9.78 -10.72
N ARG A 242 0.28 9.69 -9.41
CA ARG A 242 -0.81 9.15 -8.59
C ARG A 242 -1.35 10.22 -7.68
N ASP A 243 -2.67 10.36 -7.66
CA ASP A 243 -3.39 11.11 -6.65
C ASP A 243 -3.40 10.28 -5.35
N VAL A 244 -2.85 10.84 -4.30
CA VAL A 244 -2.65 10.23 -2.98
C VAL A 244 -3.40 11.05 -1.94
N MET A 245 -3.96 10.38 -0.97
CA MET A 245 -4.60 10.99 0.19
C MET A 245 -3.88 10.56 1.46
N THR A 246 -3.51 11.53 2.29
CA THR A 246 -3.10 11.32 3.67
C THR A 246 -4.29 11.61 4.58
N LEU A 247 -4.62 10.66 5.45
CA LEU A 247 -5.66 10.78 6.49
C LEU A 247 -4.98 10.70 7.85
N TRP A 248 -5.43 11.53 8.82
CA TRP A 248 -4.91 11.44 10.19
C TRP A 248 -5.91 11.95 11.23
N TRP A 249 -5.79 11.43 12.43
CA TRP A 249 -6.55 11.83 13.62
C TRP A 249 -5.78 11.60 14.89
#